data_27dff644b7befabdccc6bc4aa8b2d25f
#
_entry.id   27dff644b7befabdccc6bc4aa8b2d25f
#
_cell.length_a   1.000
_cell.length_b   1.000
_cell.length_c   1.000
_cell.angle_alpha   90.00
_cell.angle_beta   90.00
_cell.angle_gamma   90.00
#
_symmetry.space_group_name_H-M   'P 1'
#
loop_
_entity.id
_entity.type
_entity.pdbx_description
1 polymer ?
#
loop_
_entity_poly.entity_id
_entity_poly.type
_entity_poly.pdbx_seq_one_letter_code
_entity_poly.pdbx_strand_id
1 'polypeptide(L)'
;MIKSWFTGLFLVLLVTSCHWFSSPQKPEIVARYGADELYMSDIPASLYTGKSPEDSIVAVHYYIDKWALELMYVEKAGVNLSEEKLTELSELVANYRADLLALAYKEVMAQSALDSVVSPEEMAEFYQSEQVNFLLKEKIVQLRYVQAPLGYPALNQVRKSLKRFNKADQKYLDSTSIYLDQVFINDSQWIPARELFVAIKPIMPENEHLYLKNAQFFEIQDSLGVYLGQVKTVLTPPEVAPLSYVSKDIKTILINRRKQNYFRNLEKALLDEAIRKKELEIYRP
;
A
#
# COMPACT_ATOMS: atom_id res chain seq x y z
N MET A 1 17.30 -32.78 66.13
CA MET A 1 17.66 -32.86 64.69
C MET A 1 16.82 -31.93 63.83
N ILE A 2 16.50 -30.69 64.29
CA ILE A 2 15.62 -29.76 63.57
C ILE A 2 16.35 -28.41 63.24
N LYS A 3 17.57 -28.23 63.69
CA LYS A 3 18.33 -26.96 63.48
C LYS A 3 19.19 -26.90 62.22
N SER A 4 19.38 -28.00 61.49
CA SER A 4 20.26 -28.07 60.29
C SER A 4 19.54 -27.80 58.97
N TRP A 5 18.20 -27.79 58.92
CA TRP A 5 17.45 -27.63 57.68
C TRP A 5 17.10 -26.18 57.35
N PHE A 6 17.14 -25.30 58.35
CA PHE A 6 16.85 -23.86 58.11
C PHE A 6 18.01 -23.06 57.54
N THR A 7 19.24 -23.52 57.72
CA THR A 7 20.44 -22.85 57.16
C THR A 7 20.68 -23.16 55.71
N GLY A 8 20.21 -24.32 55.18
CA GLY A 8 20.29 -24.68 53.76
C GLY A 8 19.28 -23.93 52.86
N LEU A 9 18.12 -23.57 53.42
CA LEU A 9 17.06 -22.85 52.65
C LEU A 9 17.38 -21.36 52.49
N PHE A 10 18.17 -20.75 53.37
CA PHE A 10 18.52 -19.33 53.25
C PHE A 10 19.68 -19.05 52.29
N LEU A 11 20.51 -20.07 52.00
CA LEU A 11 21.63 -19.93 51.06
C LEU A 11 21.21 -20.06 49.58
N VAL A 12 20.08 -20.72 49.28
CA VAL A 12 19.58 -20.90 47.90
C VAL A 12 18.87 -19.63 47.37
N LEU A 13 18.37 -18.76 48.26
CA LEU A 13 17.64 -17.53 47.89
C LEU A 13 18.56 -16.38 47.47
N LEU A 14 19.90 -16.48 47.62
CA LEU A 14 20.86 -15.42 47.29
C LEU A 14 21.40 -15.50 45.86
N VAL A 15 21.10 -16.57 45.08
CA VAL A 15 21.67 -16.78 43.72
C VAL A 15 20.73 -16.35 42.60
N THR A 16 19.47 -15.99 42.87
CA THR A 16 18.49 -15.62 41.82
C THR A 16 18.32 -14.11 41.65
N SER A 17 19.15 -13.26 42.30
CA SER A 17 18.97 -11.80 42.29
C SER A 17 19.83 -11.02 41.29
N CYS A 18 20.50 -11.65 40.34
CA CYS A 18 21.41 -10.95 39.42
C CYS A 18 20.90 -10.65 38.01
N HIS A 19 19.61 -10.86 37.71
CA HIS A 19 19.14 -10.65 36.32
C HIS A 19 18.16 -9.48 36.13
N TRP A 20 17.93 -8.61 37.15
CA TRP A 20 16.96 -7.51 37.02
C TRP A 20 17.57 -6.10 36.97
N PHE A 21 18.88 -5.96 36.88
CA PHE A 21 19.52 -4.66 36.67
C PHE A 21 20.19 -4.60 35.30
N SER A 22 19.41 -4.67 34.24
CA SER A 22 19.83 -4.09 32.95
C SER A 22 19.74 -2.58 33.11
N SER A 23 20.85 -1.95 33.49
CA SER A 23 20.96 -0.50 33.43
C SER A 23 20.58 -0.07 32.00
N PRO A 24 19.69 0.90 31.80
CA PRO A 24 19.46 1.44 30.49
C PRO A 24 20.81 1.87 29.91
N GLN A 25 21.25 1.24 28.81
CA GLN A 25 22.46 1.68 28.12
C GLN A 25 22.27 3.15 27.81
N LYS A 26 23.17 4.00 28.32
CA LYS A 26 23.18 5.41 27.91
C LYS A 26 23.23 5.44 26.37
N PRO A 27 22.37 6.23 25.72
CA PRO A 27 22.39 6.33 24.27
C PRO A 27 23.80 6.74 23.82
N GLU A 28 24.35 6.02 22.85
CA GLU A 28 25.68 6.24 22.31
C GLU A 28 25.66 7.51 21.46
N ILE A 29 26.39 8.56 21.91
CA ILE A 29 26.56 9.79 21.15
C ILE A 29 27.63 9.54 20.08
N VAL A 30 27.30 9.73 18.82
CA VAL A 30 28.20 9.54 17.69
C VAL A 30 28.75 10.85 17.13
N ALA A 31 28.05 11.98 17.35
CA ALA A 31 28.53 13.31 17.00
C ALA A 31 27.87 14.39 17.89
N ARG A 32 28.52 15.56 17.95
CA ARG A 32 27.98 16.75 18.64
C ARG A 32 28.32 18.00 17.85
N TYR A 33 27.36 18.90 17.71
CA TYR A 33 27.55 20.26 17.19
C TYR A 33 26.88 21.26 18.12
N GLY A 34 27.68 22.11 18.82
CA GLY A 34 27.14 22.99 19.86
C GLY A 34 26.46 22.23 21.00
N ALA A 35 25.17 22.47 21.18
CA ALA A 35 24.34 21.79 22.17
C ALA A 35 23.62 20.56 21.60
N ASP A 36 23.60 20.39 20.29
CA ASP A 36 22.90 19.29 19.62
C ASP A 36 23.76 18.02 19.59
N GLU A 37 23.17 16.90 19.95
CA GLU A 37 23.81 15.60 20.00
C GLU A 37 23.12 14.65 19.02
N LEU A 38 23.91 13.94 18.23
CA LEU A 38 23.45 12.85 17.36
C LEU A 38 23.75 11.53 18.03
N TYR A 39 22.73 10.71 18.22
CA TYR A 39 22.87 9.38 18.78
C TYR A 39 22.92 8.30 17.70
N MET A 40 23.55 7.17 18.01
CA MET A 40 23.58 6.02 17.09
C MET A 40 22.16 5.55 16.72
N SER A 41 21.19 5.68 17.62
CA SER A 41 19.79 5.38 17.39
C SER A 41 19.11 6.26 16.32
N ASP A 42 19.63 7.45 16.06
CA ASP A 42 19.09 8.40 15.10
C ASP A 42 19.58 8.13 13.68
N ILE A 43 20.63 7.29 13.56
CA ILE A 43 21.17 6.88 12.26
C ILE A 43 20.35 5.72 11.71
N PRO A 44 19.79 5.84 10.49
CA PRO A 44 19.02 4.77 9.87
C PRO A 44 19.82 3.46 9.81
N ALA A 45 19.27 2.38 10.37
CA ALA A 45 19.93 1.08 10.42
C ALA A 45 20.35 0.54 9.03
N SER A 46 19.64 0.94 7.97
CA SER A 46 19.96 0.59 6.58
C SER A 46 21.32 1.11 6.10
N LEU A 47 21.92 2.09 6.80
CA LEU A 47 23.25 2.62 6.45
C LEU A 47 24.40 1.71 6.91
N TYR A 48 24.17 0.87 7.92
CA TYR A 48 25.23 0.02 8.47
C TYR A 48 24.85 -1.48 8.57
N THR A 49 23.56 -1.84 8.49
CA THR A 49 23.15 -3.25 8.54
C THR A 49 23.31 -3.92 7.18
N GLY A 50 23.97 -5.09 7.15
CA GLY A 50 24.14 -5.89 5.94
C GLY A 50 25.19 -5.37 4.96
N LYS A 51 26.03 -4.41 5.38
CA LYS A 51 27.14 -3.86 4.59
C LYS A 51 28.50 -4.35 5.12
N SER A 52 29.56 -4.14 4.34
CA SER A 52 30.92 -4.33 4.85
C SER A 52 31.21 -3.32 5.97
N PRO A 53 32.16 -3.61 6.89
CA PRO A 53 32.56 -2.65 7.92
C PRO A 53 33.03 -1.31 7.33
N GLU A 54 33.78 -1.34 6.24
CA GLU A 54 34.30 -0.15 5.56
C GLU A 54 33.16 0.69 4.95
N ASP A 55 32.25 0.06 4.22
CA ASP A 55 31.09 0.77 3.62
C ASP A 55 30.17 1.34 4.69
N SER A 56 30.02 0.64 5.81
CA SER A 56 29.21 1.10 6.94
C SER A 56 29.81 2.35 7.58
N ILE A 57 31.13 2.36 7.81
CA ILE A 57 31.85 3.51 8.36
C ILE A 57 31.68 4.73 7.43
N VAL A 58 31.93 4.56 6.14
CA VAL A 58 31.78 5.65 5.14
C VAL A 58 30.37 6.19 5.12
N ALA A 59 29.36 5.32 5.12
CA ALA A 59 27.96 5.75 5.09
C ALA A 59 27.53 6.48 6.37
N VAL A 60 28.00 6.04 7.53
CA VAL A 60 27.73 6.69 8.83
C VAL A 60 28.44 8.05 8.89
N HIS A 61 29.68 8.15 8.48
CA HIS A 61 30.39 9.43 8.43
C HIS A 61 29.70 10.43 7.49
N TYR A 62 29.29 9.99 6.30
CA TYR A 62 28.55 10.85 5.38
C TYR A 62 27.24 11.36 6.01
N TYR A 63 26.52 10.50 6.78
CA TYR A 63 25.31 10.91 7.48
C TYR A 63 25.61 11.96 8.56
N ILE A 64 26.68 11.76 9.34
CA ILE A 64 27.12 12.71 10.37
C ILE A 64 27.48 14.05 9.75
N ASP A 65 28.25 14.06 8.66
CA ASP A 65 28.63 15.29 7.96
C ASP A 65 27.39 16.05 7.46
N LYS A 66 26.44 15.33 6.87
CA LYS A 66 25.17 15.92 6.39
C LYS A 66 24.37 16.54 7.54
N TRP A 67 24.23 15.83 8.66
CA TRP A 67 23.55 16.30 9.86
C TRP A 67 24.21 17.58 10.41
N ALA A 68 25.54 17.58 10.52
CA ALA A 68 26.28 18.74 11.01
C ALA A 68 26.14 19.94 10.07
N LEU A 69 26.25 19.72 8.75
CA LEU A 69 26.05 20.79 7.76
C LEU A 69 24.64 21.39 7.81
N GLU A 70 23.61 20.60 8.05
CA GLU A 70 22.24 21.07 8.19
C GLU A 70 22.10 22.04 9.37
N LEU A 71 22.66 21.69 10.53
CA LEU A 71 22.69 22.56 11.72
C LEU A 71 23.46 23.85 11.44
N MET A 72 24.62 23.74 10.78
CA MET A 72 25.42 24.91 10.40
C MET A 72 24.66 25.83 9.45
N TYR A 73 23.93 25.29 8.47
CA TYR A 73 23.10 26.11 7.57
C TYR A 73 21.98 26.82 8.30
N VAL A 74 21.31 26.15 9.25
CA VAL A 74 20.26 26.78 10.07
C VAL A 74 20.84 27.92 10.92
N GLU A 75 21.98 27.70 11.58
CA GLU A 75 22.67 28.74 12.34
C GLU A 75 23.05 29.94 11.47
N LYS A 76 23.67 29.67 10.31
CA LYS A 76 24.06 30.74 9.36
C LYS A 76 22.86 31.45 8.76
N ALA A 77 21.77 30.76 8.51
CA ALA A 77 20.52 31.38 8.06
C ALA A 77 19.98 32.36 9.09
N GLY A 78 20.01 32.00 10.39
CA GLY A 78 19.58 32.89 11.48
C GLY A 78 20.35 34.21 11.55
N VAL A 79 21.62 34.24 11.08
CA VAL A 79 22.46 35.41 11.09
C VAL A 79 22.45 36.19 9.76
N ASN A 80 22.27 35.49 8.64
CA ASN A 80 22.44 36.07 7.31
C ASN A 80 21.12 36.39 6.59
N LEU A 81 20.00 35.86 7.03
CA LEU A 81 18.69 36.21 6.46
C LEU A 81 18.13 37.45 7.15
N SER A 82 17.30 38.19 6.41
CA SER A 82 16.58 39.34 6.98
C SER A 82 15.54 38.88 8.00
N GLU A 83 15.24 39.74 8.98
CA GLU A 83 14.20 39.45 9.99
C GLU A 83 12.83 39.20 9.34
N GLU A 84 12.51 39.93 8.27
CA GLU A 84 11.30 39.69 7.47
C GLU A 84 11.25 38.27 6.90
N LYS A 85 12.39 37.79 6.34
CA LYS A 85 12.45 36.42 5.79
C LYS A 85 12.35 35.33 6.87
N LEU A 86 12.95 35.55 8.02
CA LEU A 86 12.85 34.64 9.16
C LEU A 86 11.42 34.58 9.69
N THR A 87 10.74 35.72 9.75
CA THR A 87 9.32 35.80 10.15
C THR A 87 8.43 35.04 9.15
N GLU A 88 8.59 35.32 7.84
CA GLU A 88 7.86 34.59 6.76
C GLU A 88 8.02 33.07 6.89
N LEU A 89 9.25 32.60 7.08
CA LEU A 89 9.51 31.17 7.24
C LEU A 89 8.87 30.59 8.51
N SER A 90 8.91 31.35 9.61
CA SER A 90 8.29 30.94 10.88
C SER A 90 6.77 30.85 10.76
N GLU A 91 6.12 31.79 10.08
CA GLU A 91 4.68 31.77 9.80
C GLU A 91 4.32 30.59 8.89
N LEU A 92 5.13 30.30 7.86
CA LEU A 92 4.92 29.15 6.97
C LEU A 92 4.95 27.82 7.76
N VAL A 93 5.93 27.65 8.64
CA VAL A 93 6.05 26.46 9.49
C VAL A 93 4.88 26.35 10.47
N ALA A 94 4.47 27.49 11.09
CA ALA A 94 3.33 27.51 12.01
C ALA A 94 2.02 27.14 11.31
N ASN A 95 1.76 27.68 10.13
CA ASN A 95 0.58 27.37 9.32
C ASN A 95 0.59 25.89 8.88
N TYR A 96 1.71 25.40 8.37
CA TYR A 96 1.84 23.99 7.98
C TYR A 96 1.59 23.02 9.16
N ARG A 97 2.14 23.35 10.34
CA ARG A 97 1.87 22.59 11.56
C ARG A 97 0.38 22.58 11.93
N ALA A 98 -0.28 23.74 11.85
CA ALA A 98 -1.70 23.85 12.12
C ALA A 98 -2.53 22.99 11.15
N ASP A 99 -2.20 23.03 9.85
CA ASP A 99 -2.86 22.21 8.82
C ASP A 99 -2.68 20.71 9.08
N LEU A 100 -1.47 20.27 9.43
CA LEU A 100 -1.19 18.87 9.76
C LEU A 100 -1.97 18.41 10.99
N LEU A 101 -2.05 19.24 12.04
CA LEU A 101 -2.82 18.93 13.25
C LEU A 101 -4.31 18.87 12.96
N ALA A 102 -4.84 19.82 12.18
CA ALA A 102 -6.24 19.82 11.77
C ALA A 102 -6.59 18.58 10.94
N LEU A 103 -5.73 18.21 9.97
CA LEU A 103 -5.91 17.00 9.18
C LEU A 103 -5.86 15.75 10.05
N ALA A 104 -4.87 15.61 10.93
CA ALA A 104 -4.74 14.46 11.81
C ALA A 104 -5.96 14.32 12.74
N TYR A 105 -6.47 15.43 13.29
CA TYR A 105 -7.68 15.43 14.09
C TYR A 105 -8.90 14.95 13.29
N LYS A 106 -9.13 15.51 12.09
CA LYS A 106 -10.21 15.09 11.19
C LYS A 106 -10.14 13.59 10.87
N GLU A 107 -8.93 13.07 10.60
CA GLU A 107 -8.72 11.64 10.29
C GLU A 107 -9.08 10.74 11.48
N VAL A 108 -8.60 11.06 12.68
CA VAL A 108 -8.92 10.30 13.90
C VAL A 108 -10.43 10.30 14.17
N MET A 109 -11.07 11.46 14.04
CA MET A 109 -12.51 11.58 14.25
C MET A 109 -13.31 10.79 13.19
N ALA A 110 -12.88 10.83 11.93
CA ALA A 110 -13.50 10.06 10.86
C ALA A 110 -13.33 8.54 11.07
N GLN A 111 -12.14 8.10 11.47
CA GLN A 111 -11.86 6.68 11.71
C GLN A 111 -12.75 6.08 12.81
N SER A 112 -13.07 6.87 13.83
CA SER A 112 -13.92 6.42 14.93
C SER A 112 -15.44 6.45 14.61
N ALA A 113 -15.86 7.29 13.66
CA ALA A 113 -17.28 7.57 13.41
C ALA A 113 -17.81 6.97 12.10
N LEU A 114 -16.92 6.68 11.12
CA LEU A 114 -17.36 6.23 9.81
C LEU A 114 -17.43 4.72 9.70
N ASP A 115 -18.56 4.24 9.20
CA ASP A 115 -18.69 2.88 8.71
C ASP A 115 -18.00 2.76 7.34
N SER A 116 -17.00 1.88 7.28
CA SER A 116 -16.26 1.53 6.05
C SER A 116 -16.92 0.42 5.23
N VAL A 117 -18.04 -0.15 5.72
CA VAL A 117 -18.80 -1.17 5.00
C VAL A 117 -19.68 -0.49 3.96
N VAL A 118 -19.52 -0.89 2.71
CA VAL A 118 -20.37 -0.49 1.58
C VAL A 118 -21.11 -1.71 1.11
N SER A 119 -22.44 -1.67 1.09
CA SER A 119 -23.24 -2.81 0.69
C SER A 119 -23.25 -3.00 -0.84
N PRO A 120 -23.51 -4.23 -1.33
CA PRO A 120 -23.68 -4.48 -2.77
C PRO A 120 -24.80 -3.64 -3.39
N GLU A 121 -25.88 -3.40 -2.65
CA GLU A 121 -27.03 -2.62 -3.08
C GLU A 121 -26.64 -1.15 -3.28
N GLU A 122 -25.93 -0.56 -2.32
CA GLU A 122 -25.43 0.82 -2.41
C GLU A 122 -24.46 0.99 -3.59
N MET A 123 -23.57 0.00 -3.82
CA MET A 123 -22.68 0.01 -4.99
C MET A 123 -23.47 -0.07 -6.31
N ALA A 124 -24.51 -0.90 -6.38
CA ALA A 124 -25.32 -1.05 -7.56
C ALA A 124 -26.14 0.23 -7.86
N GLU A 125 -26.73 0.84 -6.85
CA GLU A 125 -27.47 2.10 -6.98
C GLU A 125 -26.56 3.23 -7.46
N PHE A 126 -25.39 3.37 -6.83
CA PHE A 126 -24.40 4.36 -7.25
C PHE A 126 -23.93 4.14 -8.69
N TYR A 127 -23.63 2.88 -9.05
CA TYR A 127 -23.24 2.55 -10.39
C TYR A 127 -24.31 2.90 -11.43
N GLN A 128 -25.59 2.60 -11.14
CA GLN A 128 -26.69 2.92 -12.06
C GLN A 128 -26.86 4.43 -12.25
N SER A 129 -26.72 5.21 -11.18
CA SER A 129 -26.87 6.67 -11.25
C SER A 129 -25.71 7.37 -11.96
N GLU A 130 -24.53 6.77 -11.96
CA GLU A 130 -23.29 7.40 -12.42
C GLU A 130 -22.62 6.65 -13.59
N GLN A 131 -23.35 5.81 -14.31
CA GLN A 131 -22.80 4.94 -15.38
C GLN A 131 -21.96 5.69 -16.42
N VAL A 132 -22.34 6.92 -16.75
CA VAL A 132 -21.63 7.76 -17.71
C VAL A 132 -20.20 8.10 -17.29
N ASN A 133 -19.90 7.98 -15.99
CA ASN A 133 -18.59 8.25 -15.42
C ASN A 133 -17.66 7.02 -15.49
N PHE A 134 -18.22 5.83 -15.79
CA PHE A 134 -17.51 4.56 -15.82
C PHE A 134 -17.24 4.06 -17.23
N LEU A 135 -16.91 4.95 -18.16
CA LEU A 135 -16.49 4.55 -19.50
C LEU A 135 -15.10 3.94 -19.46
N LEU A 136 -14.92 2.83 -20.19
CA LEU A 136 -13.64 2.19 -20.37
C LEU A 136 -12.66 3.15 -21.06
N LYS A 137 -11.44 3.20 -20.54
CA LYS A 137 -10.30 3.92 -21.14
C LYS A 137 -9.36 2.98 -21.90
N GLU A 138 -9.50 1.68 -21.66
CA GLU A 138 -8.72 0.63 -22.28
C GLU A 138 -9.57 -0.62 -22.48
N LYS A 139 -9.10 -1.52 -23.33
CA LYS A 139 -9.74 -2.81 -23.55
C LYS A 139 -9.61 -3.68 -22.29
N ILE A 140 -10.72 -4.32 -21.89
CA ILE A 140 -10.74 -5.30 -20.82
C ILE A 140 -11.27 -6.63 -21.32
N VAL A 141 -10.78 -7.72 -20.73
CA VAL A 141 -11.07 -9.07 -21.20
C VAL A 141 -11.40 -9.97 -20.01
N GLN A 142 -12.40 -10.82 -20.19
CA GLN A 142 -12.59 -12.01 -19.38
C GLN A 142 -12.06 -13.22 -20.16
N LEU A 143 -11.06 -13.90 -19.62
CA LEU A 143 -10.48 -15.08 -20.25
C LEU A 143 -9.95 -16.04 -19.18
N ARG A 144 -9.68 -17.24 -19.62
CA ARG A 144 -8.82 -18.21 -18.91
C ARG A 144 -7.69 -18.60 -19.82
N TYR A 145 -6.49 -18.75 -19.27
CA TYR A 145 -5.33 -19.16 -20.05
C TYR A 145 -4.37 -20.01 -19.22
N VAL A 146 -3.54 -20.73 -19.96
CA VAL A 146 -2.50 -21.59 -19.43
C VAL A 146 -1.25 -21.43 -20.31
N GLN A 147 -0.08 -21.38 -19.69
CA GLN A 147 1.20 -21.58 -20.34
C GLN A 147 1.73 -22.96 -19.96
N ALA A 148 2.01 -23.79 -20.95
CA ALA A 148 2.57 -25.12 -20.75
C ALA A 148 4.00 -25.20 -21.33
N PRO A 149 4.91 -25.96 -20.70
CA PRO A 149 6.25 -26.20 -21.25
C PRO A 149 6.17 -26.83 -22.65
N LEU A 150 7.21 -26.60 -23.47
CA LEU A 150 7.34 -27.27 -24.76
C LEU A 150 7.36 -28.80 -24.58
N GLY A 151 6.57 -29.49 -25.40
CA GLY A 151 6.49 -30.95 -25.33
C GLY A 151 5.69 -31.50 -24.15
N TYR A 152 4.89 -30.68 -23.48
CA TYR A 152 4.05 -31.14 -22.36
C TYR A 152 3.13 -32.30 -22.80
N PRO A 153 3.25 -33.50 -22.18
CA PRO A 153 2.60 -34.71 -22.70
C PRO A 153 1.06 -34.64 -22.68
N ALA A 154 0.50 -33.94 -21.70
CA ALA A 154 -0.95 -33.84 -21.52
C ALA A 154 -1.56 -32.56 -22.18
N LEU A 155 -0.85 -31.87 -23.08
CA LEU A 155 -1.30 -30.62 -23.70
C LEU A 155 -2.69 -30.75 -24.33
N ASN A 156 -2.98 -31.88 -25.01
CA ASN A 156 -4.28 -32.13 -25.60
C ASN A 156 -5.42 -32.19 -24.56
N GLN A 157 -5.15 -32.74 -23.40
CA GLN A 157 -6.14 -32.79 -22.31
C GLN A 157 -6.35 -31.39 -21.72
N VAL A 158 -5.28 -30.63 -21.48
CA VAL A 158 -5.36 -29.22 -21.02
C VAL A 158 -6.18 -28.39 -22.03
N ARG A 159 -5.93 -28.52 -23.33
CA ARG A 159 -6.68 -27.83 -24.39
C ARG A 159 -8.18 -28.15 -24.33
N LYS A 160 -8.56 -29.42 -24.19
CA LYS A 160 -9.97 -29.85 -24.10
C LYS A 160 -10.60 -29.30 -22.83
N SER A 161 -9.92 -29.39 -21.70
CA SER A 161 -10.41 -28.94 -20.39
C SER A 161 -10.58 -27.41 -20.38
N LEU A 162 -9.65 -26.65 -20.97
CA LEU A 162 -9.73 -25.20 -21.04
C LEU A 162 -10.90 -24.75 -21.93
N LYS A 163 -11.20 -25.47 -23.03
CA LYS A 163 -12.36 -25.16 -23.88
C LYS A 163 -13.68 -25.49 -23.21
N ARG A 164 -13.85 -26.68 -22.68
CA ARG A 164 -15.12 -27.18 -22.12
C ARG A 164 -15.43 -26.58 -20.76
N PHE A 165 -14.45 -26.51 -19.89
CA PHE A 165 -14.42 -25.84 -18.58
C PHE A 165 -15.56 -26.18 -17.62
N ASN A 166 -16.00 -27.42 -17.59
CA ASN A 166 -16.94 -27.91 -16.56
C ASN A 166 -16.22 -28.13 -15.20
N LYS A 167 -16.95 -28.49 -14.15
CA LYS A 167 -16.38 -28.70 -12.82
C LYS A 167 -15.24 -29.74 -12.78
N ALA A 168 -15.33 -30.81 -13.59
CA ALA A 168 -14.28 -31.81 -13.69
C ALA A 168 -13.04 -31.27 -14.39
N ASP A 169 -13.23 -30.43 -15.43
CA ASP A 169 -12.15 -29.78 -16.15
C ASP A 169 -11.42 -28.75 -15.27
N GLN A 170 -12.16 -27.96 -14.50
CA GLN A 170 -11.58 -26.99 -13.55
C GLN A 170 -10.72 -27.73 -12.50
N LYS A 171 -11.24 -28.82 -11.91
CA LYS A 171 -10.48 -29.64 -10.97
C LYS A 171 -9.23 -30.26 -11.61
N TYR A 172 -9.32 -30.68 -12.87
CA TYR A 172 -8.18 -31.21 -13.61
C TYR A 172 -7.13 -30.12 -13.83
N LEU A 173 -7.52 -28.94 -14.33
CA LEU A 173 -6.61 -27.83 -14.55
C LEU A 173 -5.93 -27.35 -13.24
N ASP A 174 -6.68 -27.29 -12.16
CA ASP A 174 -6.16 -26.96 -10.84
C ASP A 174 -5.13 -28.00 -10.36
N SER A 175 -5.46 -29.29 -10.44
CA SER A 175 -4.56 -30.39 -10.02
C SER A 175 -3.28 -30.50 -10.86
N THR A 176 -3.30 -30.05 -12.12
CA THR A 176 -2.14 -30.08 -13.03
C THR A 176 -1.37 -28.79 -13.05
N SER A 177 -1.84 -27.75 -12.34
CA SER A 177 -1.22 -26.42 -12.33
C SER A 177 0.27 -26.42 -11.95
N ILE A 178 0.70 -27.34 -11.07
CA ILE A 178 2.09 -27.50 -10.64
C ILE A 178 3.06 -27.90 -11.76
N TYR A 179 2.54 -28.43 -12.88
CA TYR A 179 3.32 -28.85 -14.05
C TYR A 179 3.24 -27.84 -15.20
N LEU A 180 2.57 -26.70 -14.98
CA LEU A 180 2.34 -25.64 -15.96
C LEU A 180 3.08 -24.38 -15.51
N ASP A 181 3.62 -23.63 -16.45
CA ASP A 181 4.40 -22.42 -16.15
C ASP A 181 3.52 -21.29 -15.62
N GLN A 182 2.30 -21.15 -16.18
CA GLN A 182 1.29 -20.20 -15.71
C GLN A 182 -0.11 -20.80 -15.87
N VAL A 183 -0.97 -20.51 -14.89
CA VAL A 183 -2.38 -20.92 -14.91
C VAL A 183 -3.25 -19.77 -14.41
N PHE A 184 -4.17 -19.31 -15.24
CA PHE A 184 -5.21 -18.37 -14.87
C PHE A 184 -6.55 -18.89 -15.34
N ILE A 185 -7.38 -19.36 -14.43
CA ILE A 185 -8.66 -20.04 -14.72
C ILE A 185 -9.88 -19.34 -14.15
N ASN A 186 -9.72 -18.09 -13.64
CA ASN A 186 -10.85 -17.28 -13.18
C ASN A 186 -11.41 -16.42 -14.32
N ASP A 187 -12.26 -16.98 -15.15
CA ASP A 187 -12.88 -16.30 -16.29
C ASP A 187 -14.07 -15.40 -15.94
N SER A 188 -14.32 -15.17 -14.66
CA SER A 188 -15.27 -14.15 -14.18
C SER A 188 -14.61 -12.81 -13.88
N GLN A 189 -13.29 -12.80 -13.76
CA GLN A 189 -12.53 -11.58 -13.51
C GLN A 189 -12.23 -10.83 -14.80
N TRP A 190 -12.43 -9.52 -14.77
CA TRP A 190 -12.00 -8.63 -15.85
C TRP A 190 -10.54 -8.27 -15.67
N ILE A 191 -9.78 -8.35 -16.76
CA ILE A 191 -8.33 -8.03 -16.81
C ILE A 191 -8.12 -6.98 -17.90
N PRO A 192 -7.39 -5.90 -17.63
CA PRO A 192 -6.93 -4.98 -18.66
C PRO A 192 -6.08 -5.71 -19.71
N ALA A 193 -6.30 -5.44 -21.00
CA ALA A 193 -5.55 -6.11 -22.08
C ALA A 193 -4.03 -5.93 -21.91
N ARG A 194 -3.58 -4.77 -21.41
CA ARG A 194 -2.15 -4.52 -21.16
C ARG A 194 -1.50 -5.51 -20.17
N GLU A 195 -2.25 -6.05 -19.22
CA GLU A 195 -1.73 -7.04 -18.27
C GLU A 195 -1.48 -8.38 -18.97
N LEU A 196 -2.27 -8.70 -20.00
CA LEU A 196 -2.08 -9.91 -20.79
C LEU A 196 -0.81 -9.85 -21.64
N PHE A 197 -0.36 -8.69 -22.10
CA PHE A 197 0.88 -8.55 -22.86
C PHE A 197 2.12 -8.91 -22.03
N VAL A 198 2.04 -8.72 -20.71
CA VAL A 198 3.09 -9.14 -19.76
C VAL A 198 3.02 -10.65 -19.53
N ALA A 199 1.81 -11.19 -19.37
CA ALA A 199 1.59 -12.59 -19.02
C ALA A 199 1.70 -13.52 -20.23
N ILE A 200 1.23 -13.09 -21.40
CA ILE A 200 1.21 -13.87 -22.65
C ILE A 200 2.05 -13.13 -23.68
N LYS A 201 3.37 -13.21 -23.55
CA LYS A 201 4.36 -12.45 -24.33
C LYS A 201 4.14 -12.41 -25.85
N PRO A 202 3.63 -13.49 -26.52
CA PRO A 202 3.32 -13.43 -27.95
C PRO A 202 2.16 -12.50 -28.31
N ILE A 203 1.31 -12.11 -27.35
CA ILE A 203 0.24 -11.15 -27.61
C ILE A 203 0.77 -9.75 -27.31
N MET A 204 0.75 -8.88 -28.32
CA MET A 204 1.21 -7.49 -28.25
C MET A 204 0.07 -6.55 -28.69
N PRO A 205 0.16 -5.24 -28.42
CA PRO A 205 -0.86 -4.28 -28.84
C PRO A 205 -1.18 -4.34 -30.35
N GLU A 206 -0.16 -4.62 -31.17
CA GLU A 206 -0.30 -4.63 -32.62
C GLU A 206 -1.08 -5.83 -33.13
N ASN A 207 -1.01 -6.98 -32.44
CA ASN A 207 -1.62 -8.24 -32.86
C ASN A 207 -2.76 -8.72 -31.94
N GLU A 208 -3.09 -8.01 -30.88
CA GLU A 208 -4.12 -8.42 -29.92
C GLU A 208 -5.48 -8.69 -30.57
N HIS A 209 -5.79 -7.95 -31.65
CA HIS A 209 -7.04 -8.10 -32.42
C HIS A 209 -7.19 -9.47 -33.08
N LEU A 210 -6.10 -10.23 -33.23
CA LEU A 210 -6.13 -11.60 -33.76
C LEU A 210 -6.58 -12.60 -32.71
N TYR A 211 -6.32 -12.33 -31.41
CA TYR A 211 -6.49 -13.27 -30.32
C TYR A 211 -7.61 -12.88 -29.36
N LEU A 212 -7.79 -11.60 -29.09
CA LEU A 212 -8.72 -11.09 -28.08
C LEU A 212 -10.07 -10.72 -28.72
N LYS A 213 -10.87 -11.75 -29.06
CA LYS A 213 -12.26 -11.62 -29.54
C LYS A 213 -13.20 -12.43 -28.67
N ASN A 214 -14.45 -12.03 -28.61
CA ASN A 214 -15.49 -12.75 -27.87
C ASN A 214 -15.56 -14.24 -28.24
N ALA A 215 -15.64 -15.10 -27.24
CA ALA A 215 -15.75 -16.56 -27.38
C ALA A 215 -14.60 -17.25 -28.14
N GLN A 216 -13.47 -16.58 -28.36
CA GLN A 216 -12.34 -17.09 -29.12
C GLN A 216 -11.42 -17.98 -28.28
N PHE A 217 -11.02 -19.10 -28.84
CA PHE A 217 -9.90 -19.90 -28.38
C PHE A 217 -8.66 -19.57 -29.21
N PHE A 218 -7.53 -19.39 -28.55
CA PHE A 218 -6.24 -19.25 -29.21
C PHE A 218 -5.20 -20.23 -28.65
N GLU A 219 -4.26 -20.58 -29.51
CA GLU A 219 -3.09 -21.37 -29.19
C GLU A 219 -1.89 -20.73 -29.89
N ILE A 220 -0.89 -20.37 -29.11
CA ILE A 220 0.32 -19.72 -29.60
C ILE A 220 1.51 -20.48 -29.04
N GLN A 221 2.53 -20.71 -29.83
CA GLN A 221 3.77 -21.35 -29.40
C GLN A 221 4.94 -20.43 -29.69
N ASP A 222 5.85 -20.33 -28.74
CA ASP A 222 7.13 -19.66 -28.90
C ASP A 222 8.27 -20.50 -28.28
N SER A 223 9.44 -19.90 -28.08
CA SER A 223 10.59 -20.56 -27.43
C SER A 223 10.41 -20.82 -25.93
N LEU A 224 9.44 -20.17 -25.30
CA LEU A 224 9.17 -20.26 -23.85
C LEU A 224 8.08 -21.28 -23.52
N GLY A 225 7.24 -21.68 -24.50
CA GLY A 225 6.17 -22.65 -24.24
C GLY A 225 5.00 -22.55 -25.21
N VAL A 226 3.91 -23.20 -24.82
CA VAL A 226 2.63 -23.16 -25.55
C VAL A 226 1.60 -22.44 -24.67
N TYR A 227 1.04 -21.35 -25.21
CA TYR A 227 0.00 -20.55 -24.58
C TYR A 227 -1.36 -20.95 -25.15
N LEU A 228 -2.23 -21.43 -24.26
CA LEU A 228 -3.61 -21.79 -24.58
C LEU A 228 -4.53 -20.80 -23.87
N GLY A 229 -5.40 -20.13 -24.59
CA GLY A 229 -6.37 -19.21 -24.01
C GLY A 229 -7.78 -19.38 -24.55
N GLN A 230 -8.77 -19.24 -23.68
CA GLN A 230 -10.17 -19.15 -24.04
C GLN A 230 -10.70 -17.79 -23.57
N VAL A 231 -10.90 -16.90 -24.51
CA VAL A 231 -11.56 -15.62 -24.27
C VAL A 231 -13.06 -15.86 -24.12
N LYS A 232 -13.64 -15.24 -23.11
CA LYS A 232 -15.08 -15.29 -22.85
C LYS A 232 -15.75 -14.04 -23.41
N THR A 233 -15.30 -12.87 -22.96
CA THR A 233 -15.88 -11.59 -23.32
C THR A 233 -14.79 -10.53 -23.43
N VAL A 234 -14.92 -9.64 -24.37
CA VAL A 234 -14.06 -8.46 -24.57
C VAL A 234 -14.96 -7.23 -24.59
N LEU A 235 -14.55 -6.20 -23.86
CA LEU A 235 -15.16 -4.87 -23.90
C LEU A 235 -14.10 -3.85 -24.30
N THR A 236 -14.49 -2.90 -25.12
CA THR A 236 -13.57 -1.90 -25.70
C THR A 236 -14.05 -0.47 -25.40
N PRO A 237 -13.15 0.49 -25.31
CA PRO A 237 -13.54 1.90 -25.24
C PRO A 237 -14.41 2.32 -26.46
N PRO A 238 -15.44 3.15 -26.25
CA PRO A 238 -15.87 3.80 -25.01
C PRO A 238 -17.04 3.08 -24.30
N GLU A 239 -17.09 1.75 -24.33
CA GLU A 239 -18.15 1.00 -23.64
C GLU A 239 -18.15 1.27 -22.13
N VAL A 240 -19.32 1.10 -21.49
CA VAL A 240 -19.44 1.24 -20.03
C VAL A 240 -18.78 0.05 -19.34
N ALA A 241 -17.89 0.34 -18.39
CA ALA A 241 -17.23 -0.68 -17.61
C ALA A 241 -18.24 -1.43 -16.72
N PRO A 242 -18.23 -2.77 -16.66
CA PRO A 242 -19.12 -3.53 -15.80
C PRO A 242 -18.92 -3.22 -14.32
N LEU A 243 -19.99 -3.26 -13.53
CA LEU A 243 -19.93 -3.05 -12.07
C LEU A 243 -18.85 -3.92 -11.41
N SER A 244 -18.73 -5.19 -11.84
CA SER A 244 -17.71 -6.11 -11.29
C SER A 244 -16.27 -5.66 -11.55
N TYR A 245 -16.01 -4.88 -12.59
CA TYR A 245 -14.71 -4.30 -12.87
C TYR A 245 -14.41 -3.07 -12.00
N VAL A 246 -15.40 -2.17 -11.87
CA VAL A 246 -15.25 -0.89 -11.16
C VAL A 246 -15.66 -0.96 -9.68
N SER A 247 -16.03 -2.12 -9.16
CA SER A 247 -16.55 -2.28 -7.79
C SER A 247 -15.61 -1.75 -6.71
N LYS A 248 -14.28 -1.93 -6.87
CA LYS A 248 -13.28 -1.40 -5.93
C LYS A 248 -13.23 0.13 -5.96
N ASP A 249 -13.30 0.70 -7.15
CA ASP A 249 -13.28 2.16 -7.34
C ASP A 249 -14.56 2.78 -6.77
N ILE A 250 -15.71 2.18 -7.04
CA ILE A 250 -17.00 2.61 -6.48
C ILE A 250 -16.97 2.58 -4.95
N LYS A 251 -16.47 1.49 -4.36
CA LYS A 251 -16.32 1.39 -2.90
C LYS A 251 -15.45 2.52 -2.36
N THR A 252 -14.34 2.80 -3.00
CA THR A 252 -13.43 3.89 -2.61
C THR A 252 -14.11 5.26 -2.74
N ILE A 253 -14.85 5.50 -3.82
CA ILE A 253 -15.59 6.74 -4.04
C ILE A 253 -16.65 6.95 -2.96
N LEU A 254 -17.42 5.92 -2.63
CA LEU A 254 -18.48 5.99 -1.62
C LEU A 254 -17.91 6.25 -0.22
N ILE A 255 -16.84 5.56 0.17
CA ILE A 255 -16.14 5.81 1.44
C ILE A 255 -15.60 7.24 1.49
N ASN A 256 -14.95 7.71 0.43
CA ASN A 256 -14.44 9.08 0.37
C ASN A 256 -15.57 10.12 0.42
N ARG A 257 -16.70 9.86 -0.25
CA ARG A 257 -17.90 10.72 -0.17
C ARG A 257 -18.46 10.81 1.26
N ARG A 258 -18.55 9.67 1.97
CA ARG A 258 -18.92 9.64 3.40
C ARG A 258 -17.96 10.47 4.25
N LYS A 259 -16.65 10.29 4.01
CA LYS A 259 -15.59 11.00 4.74
C LYS A 259 -15.69 12.52 4.53
N GLN A 260 -15.88 12.98 3.30
CA GLN A 260 -16.04 14.40 2.99
C GLN A 260 -17.31 15.00 3.62
N ASN A 261 -18.42 14.23 3.61
CA ASN A 261 -19.64 14.65 4.27
C ASN A 261 -19.44 14.75 5.80
N TYR A 262 -18.75 13.79 6.39
CA TYR A 262 -18.42 13.81 7.81
C TYR A 262 -17.57 15.03 8.18
N PHE A 263 -16.54 15.34 7.41
CA PHE A 263 -15.69 16.50 7.64
C PHE A 263 -16.49 17.81 7.60
N ARG A 264 -17.37 17.98 6.61
CA ARG A 264 -18.23 19.16 6.54
C ARG A 264 -19.16 19.29 7.76
N ASN A 265 -19.72 18.17 8.21
CA ASN A 265 -20.59 18.17 9.38
C ASN A 265 -19.82 18.45 10.67
N LEU A 266 -18.61 17.89 10.80
CA LEU A 266 -17.70 18.15 11.93
C LEU A 266 -17.30 19.62 11.98
N GLU A 267 -16.89 20.21 10.88
CA GLU A 267 -16.53 21.62 10.78
C GLU A 267 -17.71 22.53 11.18
N LYS A 268 -18.89 22.24 10.67
CA LYS A 268 -20.11 22.97 11.06
C LYS A 268 -20.39 22.84 12.55
N ALA A 269 -20.33 21.63 13.10
CA ALA A 269 -20.58 21.40 14.52
C ALA A 269 -19.59 22.14 15.43
N LEU A 270 -18.30 22.17 15.05
CA LEU A 270 -17.27 22.91 15.79
C LEU A 270 -17.50 24.43 15.76
N LEU A 271 -17.89 24.98 14.60
CA LEU A 271 -18.23 26.40 14.48
C LEU A 271 -19.47 26.77 15.28
N ASP A 272 -20.54 25.97 15.19
CA ASP A 272 -21.79 26.17 15.95
C ASP A 272 -21.55 26.10 17.46
N GLU A 273 -20.64 25.21 17.90
CA GLU A 273 -20.24 25.08 19.29
C GLU A 273 -19.47 26.32 19.78
N ALA A 274 -18.48 26.77 19.01
CA ALA A 274 -17.68 27.95 19.33
C ALA A 274 -18.53 29.22 19.44
N ILE A 275 -19.50 29.39 18.52
CA ILE A 275 -20.47 30.53 18.56
C ILE A 275 -21.33 30.43 19.82
N ARG A 276 -21.88 29.25 20.12
CA ARG A 276 -22.74 29.03 21.30
C ARG A 276 -22.02 29.34 22.61
N LYS A 277 -20.71 28.94 22.68
CA LYS A 277 -19.86 29.19 23.85
C LYS A 277 -19.32 30.62 23.89
N LYS A 278 -19.55 31.45 22.87
CA LYS A 278 -19.01 32.79 22.71
C LYS A 278 -17.47 32.81 22.66
N GLU A 279 -16.87 31.70 22.13
CA GLU A 279 -15.44 31.58 21.86
C GLU A 279 -15.09 32.16 20.46
N LEU A 280 -16.08 32.26 19.58
CA LEU A 280 -15.96 32.90 18.28
C LEU A 280 -16.91 34.11 18.21
N GLU A 281 -16.32 35.28 18.05
CA GLU A 281 -17.06 36.55 17.83
C GLU A 281 -16.63 37.14 16.48
N ILE A 282 -17.62 37.42 15.63
CA ILE A 282 -17.39 38.01 14.32
C ILE A 282 -17.73 39.50 14.39
N TYR A 283 -16.75 40.36 14.33
CA TYR A 283 -16.95 41.82 14.47
C TYR A 283 -17.28 42.50 13.14
N ARG A 284 -16.89 41.90 11.99
CA ARG A 284 -17.28 42.35 10.64
C ARG A 284 -17.42 41.15 9.72
N PRO A 285 -18.47 41.06 8.89
CA PRO A 285 -18.59 40.03 7.87
C PRO A 285 -17.62 40.30 6.68
#